data_605bc27191fd11466809a3559953ea01
#
_entry.id   605bc27191fd11466809a3559953ea01
#
_cell.length_a   1.000
_cell.length_b   1.000
_cell.length_c   1.000
_cell.angle_alpha   90.00
_cell.angle_beta   90.00
_cell.angle_gamma   90.00
#
_symmetry.space_group_name_H-M   'P 1'
#
loop_
_entity.id
_entity.type
_entity.pdbx_description
1 polymer ?
#
loop_
_entity_poly.entity_id
_entity_poly.type
_entity_poly.pdbx_seq_one_letter_code
_entity_poly.pdbx_strand_id
1 'polypeptide(L)'
;TKLVDLCEKADKTYPLLIGKYAPRLILADTTEKKWVDFYKLPNKYNLLIFWDPDCGHCKKEIPKLTKLYQEFKKENIDIEFIAIGTNLENDKWRKFIKEKKLEWINISDFPDANENAKEYIYKKRVTTLESLNFRLTYDIFSTPQIYLIDKEKKIIGKKLNALSLGRMLEHLEEKKFEYLEILERENKKEK
;
A
#
# COMPACT_ATOMS: atom_id res chain seq x y z
N THR A 1 17.80 26.59 -6.59
CA THR A 1 18.62 26.93 -5.39
C THR A 1 18.25 25.97 -4.26
N LYS A 2 19.17 25.68 -3.33
CA LYS A 2 18.94 24.77 -2.17
C LYS A 2 17.66 25.08 -1.39
N LEU A 3 17.25 26.36 -1.31
CA LEU A 3 16.03 26.76 -0.63
C LEU A 3 14.78 26.33 -1.41
N VAL A 4 14.77 26.51 -2.72
CA VAL A 4 13.65 26.07 -3.59
C VAL A 4 13.50 24.56 -3.52
N ASP A 5 14.61 23.81 -3.63
CA ASP A 5 14.61 22.34 -3.52
C ASP A 5 14.09 21.87 -2.15
N LEU A 6 14.42 22.60 -1.08
CA LEU A 6 13.94 22.31 0.26
C LEU A 6 12.44 22.55 0.41
N CYS A 7 11.93 23.67 -0.13
CA CYS A 7 10.49 23.99 -0.12
C CYS A 7 9.71 22.95 -0.95
N GLU A 8 10.15 22.62 -2.16
CA GLU A 8 9.50 21.60 -2.98
C GLU A 8 9.46 20.22 -2.28
N LYS A 9 10.55 19.86 -1.61
CA LYS A 9 10.60 18.61 -0.82
C LYS A 9 9.66 18.67 0.37
N ALA A 10 9.57 19.81 1.05
CA ALA A 10 8.65 20.00 2.17
C ALA A 10 7.19 19.88 1.70
N ASP A 11 6.83 20.52 0.60
CA ASP A 11 5.48 20.50 0.03
C ASP A 11 5.05 19.08 -0.37
N LYS A 12 5.96 18.29 -0.97
CA LYS A 12 5.70 16.88 -1.29
C LYS A 12 5.55 15.99 -0.05
N THR A 13 6.36 16.27 0.98
CA THR A 13 6.41 15.42 2.18
C THR A 13 5.28 15.74 3.17
N TYR A 14 4.85 17.00 3.25
CA TYR A 14 3.88 17.48 4.23
C TYR A 14 2.55 16.72 4.22
N PRO A 15 1.92 16.43 3.06
CA PRO A 15 0.67 15.66 3.02
C PRO A 15 0.82 14.22 3.53
N LEU A 16 2.05 13.70 3.57
CA LEU A 16 2.36 12.31 3.95
C LEU A 16 2.92 12.20 5.37
N LEU A 17 2.75 13.22 6.21
CA LEU A 17 3.13 13.16 7.62
C LEU A 17 2.10 12.36 8.43
N ILE A 18 2.57 11.74 9.51
CA ILE A 18 1.68 11.08 10.48
C ILE A 18 0.67 12.09 11.01
N GLY A 19 -0.58 11.69 11.11
CA GLY A 19 -1.72 12.52 11.50
C GLY A 19 -2.40 13.27 10.35
N LYS A 20 -1.81 13.29 9.13
CA LYS A 20 -2.45 13.87 7.94
C LYS A 20 -3.36 12.86 7.26
N TYR A 21 -4.38 13.35 6.54
CA TYR A 21 -5.21 12.51 5.70
C TYR A 21 -4.39 11.94 4.55
N ALA A 22 -4.42 10.61 4.39
CA ALA A 22 -3.77 9.96 3.28
C ALA A 22 -4.40 10.44 1.95
N PRO A 23 -3.63 10.78 0.92
CA PRO A 23 -4.20 11.12 -0.38
C PRO A 23 -5.13 10.02 -0.89
N ARG A 24 -6.30 10.40 -1.41
CA ARG A 24 -7.29 9.43 -1.89
C ARG A 24 -6.76 8.65 -3.09
N LEU A 25 -6.94 7.34 -3.08
CA LEU A 25 -6.63 6.44 -4.19
C LEU A 25 -7.89 5.78 -4.71
N ILE A 26 -8.10 5.90 -6.01
CA ILE A 26 -9.13 5.18 -6.74
C ILE A 26 -8.46 4.55 -7.96
N LEU A 27 -8.15 3.27 -7.87
CA LEU A 27 -7.42 2.51 -8.88
C LEU A 27 -8.18 1.25 -9.27
N ALA A 28 -7.87 0.71 -10.44
CA ALA A 28 -8.51 -0.49 -10.94
C ALA A 28 -7.94 -1.76 -10.29
N ASP A 29 -8.77 -2.78 -10.16
CA ASP A 29 -8.35 -4.12 -9.75
C ASP A 29 -7.60 -4.86 -10.89
N THR A 30 -7.20 -6.09 -10.63
CA THR A 30 -6.48 -6.93 -11.61
C THR A 30 -7.25 -7.21 -12.90
N THR A 31 -8.56 -6.97 -12.92
CA THR A 31 -9.44 -7.15 -14.10
C THR A 31 -9.59 -5.89 -14.94
N GLU A 32 -9.12 -4.73 -14.43
CA GLU A 32 -9.28 -3.39 -14.99
C GLU A 32 -10.76 -2.93 -15.13
N LYS A 33 -11.68 -3.69 -14.57
CA LYS A 33 -13.12 -3.43 -14.65
C LYS A 33 -13.71 -2.82 -13.39
N LYS A 34 -13.18 -3.22 -12.22
CA LYS A 34 -13.64 -2.75 -10.93
C LYS A 34 -12.67 -1.70 -10.39
N TRP A 35 -13.19 -0.52 -10.09
CA TRP A 35 -12.45 0.57 -9.47
C TRP A 35 -12.64 0.55 -7.96
N VAL A 36 -11.54 0.51 -7.23
CA VAL A 36 -11.52 0.45 -5.77
C VAL A 36 -11.10 1.81 -5.23
N ASP A 37 -11.98 2.38 -4.43
CA ASP A 37 -11.75 3.60 -3.69
C ASP A 37 -11.50 3.24 -2.22
N PHE A 38 -10.25 3.31 -1.76
CA PHE A 38 -9.92 2.88 -0.40
C PHE A 38 -10.59 3.74 0.69
N TYR A 39 -11.00 4.97 0.36
CA TYR A 39 -11.76 5.81 1.29
C TYR A 39 -13.13 5.23 1.64
N LYS A 40 -13.69 4.38 0.78
CA LYS A 40 -14.98 3.71 0.99
C LYS A 40 -14.88 2.41 1.77
N LEU A 41 -13.66 1.93 2.07
CA LEU A 41 -13.48 0.73 2.86
C LEU A 41 -13.81 1.01 4.33
N PRO A 42 -14.64 0.17 4.98
CA PRO A 42 -15.15 0.45 6.33
C PRO A 42 -14.18 0.08 7.45
N ASN A 43 -13.08 -0.61 7.11
CA ASN A 43 -12.17 -1.21 8.07
C ASN A 43 -11.54 -0.19 9.03
N LYS A 44 -11.30 -0.63 10.28
CA LYS A 44 -10.63 0.15 11.33
C LYS A 44 -9.24 0.59 10.87
N TYR A 45 -8.53 -0.32 10.17
CA TYR A 45 -7.23 -0.03 9.57
C TYR A 45 -7.22 -0.35 8.08
N ASN A 46 -6.46 0.42 7.31
CA ASN A 46 -6.18 0.16 5.91
C ASN A 46 -4.66 0.21 5.72
N LEU A 47 -4.07 -0.86 5.19
CA LEU A 47 -2.65 -0.92 4.89
C LEU A 47 -2.42 -0.70 3.41
N LEU A 48 -1.80 0.41 3.04
CA LEU A 48 -1.40 0.68 1.66
C LEU A 48 0.01 0.14 1.45
N ILE A 49 0.18 -0.76 0.47
CA ILE A 49 1.44 -1.43 0.13
C ILE A 49 1.80 -1.10 -1.31
N PHE A 50 2.71 -0.16 -1.53
CA PHE A 50 3.24 0.14 -2.86
C PHE A 50 4.40 -0.80 -3.16
N TRP A 51 4.27 -1.61 -4.21
CA TRP A 51 5.22 -2.67 -4.48
C TRP A 51 5.39 -2.96 -5.98
N ASP A 52 6.50 -3.64 -6.31
CA ASP A 52 6.84 -4.05 -7.66
C ASP A 52 7.24 -5.54 -7.66
N PRO A 53 6.69 -6.38 -8.55
CA PRO A 53 7.03 -7.79 -8.64
C PRO A 53 8.49 -8.05 -9.04
N ASP A 54 9.17 -7.09 -9.66
CA ASP A 54 10.59 -7.22 -10.03
C ASP A 54 11.53 -6.72 -8.93
N CYS A 55 11.02 -6.03 -7.91
CA CYS A 55 11.81 -5.55 -6.77
C CYS A 55 12.22 -6.70 -5.84
N GLY A 56 13.53 -6.86 -5.61
CA GLY A 56 14.08 -7.91 -4.74
C GLY A 56 13.62 -7.79 -3.27
N HIS A 57 13.49 -6.56 -2.74
CA HIS A 57 12.98 -6.33 -1.39
C HIS A 57 11.50 -6.69 -1.27
N CYS A 58 10.69 -6.41 -2.30
CA CYS A 58 9.29 -6.79 -2.34
C CYS A 58 9.12 -8.32 -2.34
N LYS A 59 9.95 -9.04 -3.11
CA LYS A 59 9.93 -10.51 -3.14
C LYS A 59 10.19 -11.14 -1.77
N LYS A 60 10.95 -10.46 -0.90
CA LYS A 60 11.20 -10.91 0.48
C LYS A 60 10.08 -10.46 1.44
N GLU A 61 9.55 -9.27 1.25
CA GLU A 61 8.60 -8.66 2.20
C GLU A 61 7.16 -9.17 2.00
N ILE A 62 6.70 -9.33 0.76
CA ILE A 62 5.34 -9.77 0.45
C ILE A 62 4.98 -11.11 1.11
N PRO A 63 5.84 -12.16 1.12
CA PRO A 63 5.54 -13.40 1.84
C PRO A 63 5.40 -13.21 3.36
N LYS A 64 6.19 -12.32 3.97
CA LYS A 64 6.09 -12.00 5.41
C LYS A 64 4.76 -11.30 5.71
N LEU A 65 4.37 -10.34 4.87
CA LEU A 65 3.06 -9.67 4.96
C LEU A 65 1.90 -10.64 4.73
N THR A 66 2.04 -11.64 3.85
CA THR A 66 0.99 -12.64 3.61
C THR A 66 0.70 -13.46 4.85
N LYS A 67 1.74 -13.93 5.52
CA LYS A 67 1.59 -14.68 6.79
C LYS A 67 0.97 -13.81 7.88
N LEU A 68 1.41 -12.55 7.98
CA LEU A 68 0.87 -11.60 8.96
C LEU A 68 -0.61 -11.27 8.68
N TYR A 69 -0.99 -11.13 7.40
CA TYR A 69 -2.39 -10.94 7.02
C TYR A 69 -3.28 -12.11 7.42
N GLN A 70 -2.80 -13.34 7.23
CA GLN A 70 -3.52 -14.55 7.65
C GLN A 70 -3.70 -14.61 9.18
N GLU A 71 -2.65 -14.23 9.93
CA GLU A 71 -2.73 -14.15 11.38
C GLU A 71 -3.71 -13.07 11.83
N PHE A 72 -3.69 -11.89 11.23
CA PHE A 72 -4.66 -10.84 11.53
C PHE A 72 -6.09 -11.27 11.27
N LYS A 73 -6.33 -12.02 10.19
CA LYS A 73 -7.66 -12.63 9.94
C LYS A 73 -8.04 -13.62 11.03
N LYS A 74 -7.13 -14.53 11.44
CA LYS A 74 -7.35 -15.49 12.51
C LYS A 74 -7.70 -14.79 13.83
N GLU A 75 -7.00 -13.72 14.15
CA GLU A 75 -7.19 -12.92 15.36
C GLU A 75 -8.34 -11.90 15.28
N ASN A 76 -9.09 -11.87 14.17
CA ASN A 76 -10.19 -10.94 13.92
C ASN A 76 -9.77 -9.47 14.04
N ILE A 77 -8.57 -9.13 13.56
CA ILE A 77 -8.13 -7.73 13.45
C ILE A 77 -8.84 -7.09 12.24
N ASP A 78 -9.54 -5.99 12.48
CA ASP A 78 -10.26 -5.26 11.43
C ASP A 78 -9.33 -4.39 10.60
N ILE A 79 -8.58 -5.05 9.74
CA ILE A 79 -7.61 -4.44 8.82
C ILE A 79 -7.79 -4.98 7.39
N GLU A 80 -7.74 -4.08 6.41
CA GLU A 80 -7.68 -4.47 5.00
C GLU A 80 -6.32 -4.09 4.40
N PHE A 81 -5.74 -5.02 3.64
CA PHE A 81 -4.52 -4.78 2.89
C PHE A 81 -4.86 -4.38 1.46
N ILE A 82 -4.32 -3.26 1.03
CA ILE A 82 -4.47 -2.73 -0.32
C ILE A 82 -3.09 -2.64 -0.93
N ALA A 83 -2.78 -3.57 -1.83
CA ALA A 83 -1.50 -3.63 -2.51
C ALA A 83 -1.58 -2.93 -3.87
N ILE A 84 -0.76 -1.91 -4.05
CA ILE A 84 -0.71 -1.04 -5.21
C ILE A 84 0.51 -1.42 -6.06
N GLY A 85 0.26 -1.94 -7.27
CA GLY A 85 1.32 -2.23 -8.23
C GLY A 85 1.94 -0.93 -8.76
N THR A 86 3.27 -0.79 -8.64
CA THR A 86 3.98 0.41 -9.11
C THR A 86 4.60 0.25 -10.49
N ASN A 87 4.66 -0.96 -11.01
CA ASN A 87 5.14 -1.25 -12.36
C ASN A 87 4.00 -1.10 -13.37
N LEU A 88 4.29 -0.54 -14.55
CA LEU A 88 3.34 -0.45 -15.66
C LEU A 88 3.15 -1.78 -16.39
N GLU A 89 4.04 -2.76 -16.21
CA GLU A 89 3.92 -4.10 -16.77
C GLU A 89 2.95 -4.96 -15.94
N ASN A 90 1.66 -4.76 -16.14
CA ASN A 90 0.59 -5.40 -15.36
C ASN A 90 0.57 -6.95 -15.46
N ASP A 91 1.12 -7.55 -16.52
CA ASP A 91 1.12 -9.00 -16.68
C ASP A 91 2.01 -9.70 -15.66
N LYS A 92 3.21 -9.18 -15.40
CA LYS A 92 4.10 -9.70 -14.34
C LYS A 92 3.46 -9.56 -12.96
N TRP A 93 2.83 -8.42 -12.70
CA TRP A 93 2.13 -8.13 -11.47
C TRP A 93 0.95 -9.10 -11.24
N ARG A 94 0.09 -9.30 -12.25
CA ARG A 94 -1.02 -10.28 -12.19
C ARG A 94 -0.52 -11.70 -12.00
N LYS A 95 0.56 -12.08 -12.70
CA LYS A 95 1.18 -13.41 -12.57
C LYS A 95 1.66 -13.64 -11.14
N PHE A 96 2.38 -12.68 -10.56
CA PHE A 96 2.87 -12.79 -9.17
C PHE A 96 1.72 -12.91 -8.17
N ILE A 97 0.67 -12.08 -8.28
CA ILE A 97 -0.53 -12.15 -7.42
C ILE A 97 -1.14 -13.55 -7.46
N LYS A 98 -1.31 -14.12 -8.65
CA LYS A 98 -1.88 -15.46 -8.84
C LYS A 98 -0.98 -16.56 -8.26
N GLU A 99 0.32 -16.52 -8.54
CA GLU A 99 1.29 -17.51 -8.06
C GLU A 99 1.42 -17.50 -6.53
N LYS A 100 1.42 -16.33 -5.92
CA LYS A 100 1.52 -16.17 -4.47
C LYS A 100 0.18 -16.19 -3.74
N LYS A 101 -0.93 -16.31 -4.48
CA LYS A 101 -2.30 -16.34 -3.93
C LYS A 101 -2.56 -15.16 -2.98
N LEU A 102 -2.25 -13.94 -3.42
CA LEU A 102 -2.44 -12.74 -2.61
C LEU A 102 -3.94 -12.42 -2.51
N GLU A 103 -4.55 -12.74 -1.38
CA GLU A 103 -6.01 -12.68 -1.14
C GLU A 103 -6.53 -11.28 -0.83
N TRP A 104 -5.66 -10.34 -0.55
CA TRP A 104 -6.00 -8.95 -0.27
C TRP A 104 -6.35 -8.16 -1.53
N ILE A 105 -6.81 -6.93 -1.37
CA ILE A 105 -7.13 -6.04 -2.48
C ILE A 105 -5.86 -5.69 -3.25
N ASN A 106 -5.85 -6.01 -4.54
CA ASN A 106 -4.74 -5.70 -5.45
C ASN A 106 -5.24 -4.72 -6.52
N ILE A 107 -4.64 -3.52 -6.57
CA ILE A 107 -5.02 -2.44 -7.49
C ILE A 107 -3.78 -1.84 -8.15
N SER A 108 -3.97 -1.25 -9.33
CA SER A 108 -2.94 -0.50 -10.03
C SER A 108 -3.59 0.46 -11.04
N ASP A 109 -2.81 1.39 -11.55
CA ASP A 109 -3.09 2.03 -12.81
C ASP A 109 -2.78 1.07 -13.98
N PHE A 110 -3.26 1.38 -15.16
CA PHE A 110 -2.97 0.61 -16.36
C PHE A 110 -2.79 1.57 -17.55
N PRO A 111 -2.06 1.13 -18.61
CA PRO A 111 -1.66 2.03 -19.69
C PRO A 111 -2.81 2.83 -20.29
N ASP A 112 -3.92 2.18 -20.64
CA ASP A 112 -5.08 2.87 -21.26
C ASP A 112 -5.67 3.96 -20.34
N ALA A 113 -5.74 3.71 -19.02
CA ALA A 113 -6.24 4.73 -18.09
C ALA A 113 -5.30 5.94 -17.97
N ASN A 114 -4.00 5.72 -18.11
CA ASN A 114 -3.01 6.81 -18.11
C ASN A 114 -3.02 7.59 -19.43
N GLU A 115 -3.07 6.89 -20.56
CA GLU A 115 -3.10 7.50 -21.90
C GLU A 115 -4.41 8.26 -22.14
N ASN A 116 -5.54 7.72 -21.68
CA ASN A 116 -6.88 8.26 -21.82
C ASN A 116 -7.42 8.86 -20.52
N ALA A 117 -6.56 9.45 -19.67
CA ALA A 117 -6.92 9.95 -18.35
C ALA A 117 -8.18 10.86 -18.34
N LYS A 118 -8.33 11.74 -19.34
CA LYS A 118 -9.51 12.62 -19.47
C LYS A 118 -10.81 11.83 -19.57
N GLU A 119 -10.82 10.69 -20.25
CA GLU A 119 -12.00 9.84 -20.37
C GLU A 119 -12.35 9.22 -19.01
N TYR A 120 -11.38 8.63 -18.32
CA TYR A 120 -11.61 7.96 -17.03
C TYR A 120 -11.97 8.94 -15.92
N ILE A 121 -11.37 10.13 -15.90
CA ILE A 121 -11.61 11.16 -14.88
C ILE A 121 -12.93 11.90 -15.13
N TYR A 122 -13.15 12.42 -16.33
CA TYR A 122 -14.25 13.37 -16.58
C TYR A 122 -15.51 12.70 -17.16
N LYS A 123 -15.36 11.70 -18.05
CA LYS A 123 -16.53 11.02 -18.66
C LYS A 123 -17.00 9.87 -17.79
N LYS A 124 -16.12 8.90 -17.50
CA LYS A 124 -16.44 7.71 -16.67
C LYS A 124 -16.53 8.03 -15.19
N ARG A 125 -15.79 9.02 -14.71
CA ARG A 125 -15.73 9.48 -13.30
C ARG A 125 -15.37 8.36 -12.32
N VAL A 126 -14.45 7.49 -12.72
CA VAL A 126 -14.08 6.30 -11.95
C VAL A 126 -12.76 6.47 -11.20
N THR A 127 -11.98 7.51 -11.49
CA THR A 127 -10.69 7.80 -10.86
C THR A 127 -10.43 9.30 -10.77
N THR A 128 -9.27 9.70 -10.24
CA THR A 128 -8.81 11.09 -10.17
C THR A 128 -7.39 11.22 -10.75
N LEU A 129 -7.00 12.43 -11.09
CA LEU A 129 -5.63 12.70 -11.56
C LEU A 129 -4.59 12.33 -10.50
N GLU A 130 -4.86 12.65 -9.23
CA GLU A 130 -4.00 12.29 -8.09
C GLU A 130 -3.83 10.78 -7.95
N SER A 131 -4.92 10.03 -8.17
CA SER A 131 -4.89 8.55 -8.12
C SER A 131 -4.05 7.97 -9.27
N LEU A 132 -4.19 8.47 -10.49
CA LEU A 132 -3.37 8.01 -11.63
C LEU A 132 -1.90 8.43 -11.47
N ASN A 133 -1.63 9.56 -10.80
CA ASN A 133 -0.29 10.03 -10.47
C ASN A 133 0.18 9.59 -9.08
N PHE A 134 -0.32 8.48 -8.54
CA PHE A 134 -0.05 8.06 -7.16
C PHE A 134 1.43 7.94 -6.83
N ARG A 135 2.29 7.64 -7.80
CA ARG A 135 3.76 7.56 -7.59
C ARG A 135 4.33 8.90 -7.12
N LEU A 136 3.83 10.01 -7.69
CA LEU A 136 4.20 11.36 -7.25
C LEU A 136 3.45 11.76 -5.98
N THR A 137 2.15 11.46 -5.91
CA THR A 137 1.27 11.82 -4.79
C THR A 137 1.73 11.19 -3.47
N TYR A 138 2.23 9.96 -3.50
CA TYR A 138 2.75 9.22 -2.34
C TYR A 138 4.28 9.21 -2.25
N ASP A 139 4.96 9.99 -3.09
CA ASP A 139 6.42 10.14 -3.07
C ASP A 139 7.14 8.77 -3.13
N ILE A 140 6.74 7.93 -4.12
CA ILE A 140 7.25 6.57 -4.26
C ILE A 140 8.56 6.56 -5.03
N PHE A 141 9.69 6.56 -4.32
CA PHE A 141 11.04 6.44 -4.90
C PHE A 141 11.61 5.03 -4.79
N SER A 142 11.10 4.24 -3.86
CA SER A 142 11.56 2.88 -3.62
C SER A 142 10.41 2.00 -3.17
N THR A 143 10.53 0.70 -3.44
CA THR A 143 9.54 -0.30 -3.05
C THR A 143 10.19 -1.39 -2.19
N PRO A 144 9.47 -2.01 -1.26
CA PRO A 144 8.10 -1.68 -0.88
C PRO A 144 8.02 -0.40 -0.04
N GLN A 145 6.95 0.37 -0.22
CA GLN A 145 6.63 1.50 0.66
C GLN A 145 5.26 1.25 1.28
N ILE A 146 5.18 1.31 2.62
CA ILE A 146 4.02 0.84 3.37
C ILE A 146 3.53 1.95 4.30
N TYR A 147 2.22 2.21 4.23
CA TYR A 147 1.50 3.14 5.11
C TYR A 147 0.39 2.42 5.86
N LEU A 148 0.27 2.68 7.15
CA LEU A 148 -0.90 2.29 7.94
C LEU A 148 -1.82 3.49 8.12
N ILE A 149 -3.09 3.30 7.79
CA ILE A 149 -4.13 4.33 7.74
C ILE A 149 -5.22 3.93 8.71
N ASP A 150 -5.70 4.86 9.53
CA ASP A 150 -6.80 4.64 10.46
C ASP A 150 -8.18 4.73 9.78
N LYS A 151 -9.24 4.55 10.58
CA LYS A 151 -10.63 4.61 10.13
C LYS A 151 -10.99 5.99 9.55
N GLU A 152 -10.44 7.05 10.12
CA GLU A 152 -10.62 8.43 9.69
C GLU A 152 -9.80 8.78 8.44
N LYS A 153 -9.08 7.80 7.87
CA LYS A 153 -8.18 7.94 6.72
C LYS A 153 -6.94 8.79 6.99
N LYS A 154 -6.52 8.87 8.25
CA LYS A 154 -5.26 9.51 8.63
C LYS A 154 -4.11 8.51 8.63
N ILE A 155 -2.94 8.96 8.22
CA ILE A 155 -1.70 8.18 8.28
C ILE A 155 -1.29 8.04 9.75
N ILE A 156 -1.26 6.82 10.26
CA ILE A 156 -0.79 6.51 11.61
C ILE A 156 0.56 5.78 11.62
N GLY A 157 0.99 5.25 10.47
CA GLY A 157 2.30 4.64 10.29
C GLY A 157 2.80 4.78 8.87
N LYS A 158 4.13 4.91 8.70
CA LYS A 158 4.78 4.97 7.39
C LYS A 158 6.16 4.33 7.43
N LYS A 159 6.70 3.93 6.25
CA LYS A 159 7.97 3.22 6.12
C LYS A 159 8.01 1.94 6.97
N LEU A 160 6.88 1.26 7.03
CA LEU A 160 6.72 0.02 7.78
C LEU A 160 7.27 -1.17 6.98
N ASN A 161 7.60 -2.22 7.71
CA ASN A 161 7.78 -3.59 7.22
C ASN A 161 6.87 -4.53 8.01
N ALA A 162 6.83 -5.82 7.67
CA ALA A 162 5.95 -6.78 8.35
C ALA A 162 6.16 -6.81 9.87
N LEU A 163 7.42 -6.76 10.34
CA LEU A 163 7.71 -6.78 11.76
C LEU A 163 7.22 -5.51 12.47
N SER A 164 7.57 -4.32 11.94
CA SER A 164 7.17 -3.04 12.55
C SER A 164 5.66 -2.83 12.49
N LEU A 165 4.99 -3.26 11.41
CA LEU A 165 3.54 -3.27 11.31
C LEU A 165 2.91 -4.15 12.39
N GLY A 166 3.39 -5.39 12.51
CA GLY A 166 2.88 -6.32 13.51
C GLY A 166 3.03 -5.79 14.93
N ARG A 167 4.22 -5.27 15.29
CA ARG A 167 4.46 -4.68 16.61
C ARG A 167 3.59 -3.46 16.88
N MET A 168 3.35 -2.62 15.87
CA MET A 168 2.44 -1.49 15.98
C MET A 168 1.01 -1.94 16.27
N LEU A 169 0.52 -2.98 15.56
CA LEU A 169 -0.82 -3.51 15.78
C LEU A 169 -0.93 -4.29 17.08
N GLU A 170 0.12 -4.98 17.57
CA GLU A 170 0.12 -5.54 18.94
C GLU A 170 -0.16 -4.45 19.98
N HIS A 171 0.47 -3.29 19.81
CA HIS A 171 0.28 -2.17 20.74
C HIS A 171 -1.12 -1.54 20.60
N LEU A 172 -1.62 -1.33 19.37
CA LEU A 172 -2.91 -0.69 19.12
C LEU A 172 -4.10 -1.56 19.50
N GLU A 173 -3.96 -2.89 19.40
CA GLU A 173 -5.02 -3.87 19.69
C GLU A 173 -4.86 -4.55 21.06
N GLU A 174 -3.79 -4.22 21.79
CA GLU A 174 -3.43 -4.87 23.08
C GLU A 174 -3.41 -6.40 22.99
N LYS A 175 -2.95 -6.91 21.83
CA LYS A 175 -2.86 -8.34 21.50
C LYS A 175 -1.43 -8.74 21.23
N LYS A 176 -1.15 -10.07 21.28
CA LYS A 176 0.11 -10.65 20.84
C LYS A 176 -0.10 -11.50 19.59
N PHE A 177 0.86 -11.46 18.67
CA PHE A 177 0.83 -12.23 17.44
C PHE A 177 1.97 -13.24 17.42
N GLU A 178 1.63 -14.52 17.34
CA GLU A 178 2.61 -15.63 17.38
C GLU A 178 3.64 -15.55 16.25
N TYR A 179 3.19 -15.18 15.06
CA TYR A 179 4.08 -15.06 13.89
C TYR A 179 5.18 -14.03 14.08
N LEU A 180 4.99 -12.98 14.87
CA LEU A 180 6.02 -11.96 15.09
C LEU A 180 7.24 -12.48 15.82
N GLU A 181 7.07 -13.43 16.73
CA GLU A 181 8.24 -14.07 17.39
C GLU A 181 9.08 -14.88 16.40
N ILE A 182 8.39 -15.56 15.46
CA ILE A 182 9.06 -16.29 14.38
C ILE A 182 9.82 -15.32 13.48
N LEU A 183 9.16 -14.25 13.05
CA LEU A 183 9.70 -13.23 12.16
C LEU A 183 10.93 -12.51 12.79
N GLU A 184 10.90 -12.26 14.09
CA GLU A 184 12.06 -11.70 14.79
C GLU A 184 13.27 -12.63 14.80
N ARG A 185 13.03 -13.93 14.99
CA ARG A 185 14.09 -14.96 14.95
C ARG A 185 14.69 -15.08 13.54
N GLU A 186 13.84 -15.05 12.51
CA GLU A 186 14.27 -15.07 11.10
C GLU A 186 15.14 -13.84 10.77
N ASN A 187 14.69 -12.63 11.12
CA ASN A 187 15.42 -11.39 10.86
C ASN A 187 16.75 -11.28 11.63
N LYS A 188 16.91 -11.96 12.78
CA LYS A 188 18.19 -12.04 13.51
C LYS A 188 19.20 -12.95 12.84
N LYS A 189 18.75 -13.93 12.04
CA LYS A 189 19.63 -14.85 11.32
C LYS A 189 20.11 -14.29 9.97
N GLU A 190 19.39 -13.28 9.42
CA GLU A 190 19.73 -12.61 8.17
C GLU A 190 20.74 -11.45 8.33
N LYS A 191 21.10 -11.10 9.57
CA LYS A 191 22.13 -10.09 9.93
C LYS A 191 23.46 -10.76 10.25
#